data_6e818376b71c0e22cccdf5daf88da0bd
#
_entry.id   6e818376b71c0e22cccdf5daf88da0bd
#
_cell.length_a   1.000
_cell.length_b   1.000
_cell.length_c   1.000
_cell.angle_alpha   90.00
_cell.angle_beta   90.00
_cell.angle_gamma   90.00
#
_symmetry.space_group_name_H-M   'P 1'
#
loop_
_entity.id
_entity.type
_entity.pdbx_description
1 polymer ?
#
loop_
_entity_poly.entity_id
_entity_poly.type
_entity_poly.pdbx_seq_one_letter_code
_entity_poly.pdbx_strand_id
1 'polypeptide(L)' 'REIVSTIRANSEDVGERFPEEARKIHYGETEQRGLIGRATAEEVRDLLEEGVEVAALPVLPDDTN' A
#
# COMPACT_ATOMS: atom_id res chain seq x y z
N ARG A 1 7.91 -15.58 2.13
CA ARG A 1 8.52 -14.69 3.14
C ARG A 1 9.50 -13.72 2.52
N GLU A 2 10.42 -14.25 1.74
CA GLU A 2 11.41 -13.39 1.10
C GLU A 2 10.76 -12.40 0.15
N ILE A 3 9.70 -12.82 -0.51
CA ILE A 3 8.98 -11.93 -1.42
C ILE A 3 8.39 -10.75 -0.67
N VAL A 4 7.78 -11.00 0.49
CA VAL A 4 7.21 -9.93 1.30
C VAL A 4 8.30 -9.00 1.81
N SER A 5 9.42 -9.56 2.25
CA SER A 5 10.54 -8.75 2.72
C SER A 5 11.09 -7.87 1.61
N THR A 6 11.19 -8.43 0.39
CA THR A 6 11.68 -7.67 -0.75
C THR A 6 10.75 -6.52 -1.10
N ILE A 7 9.44 -6.78 -1.06
CA ILE A 7 8.45 -5.73 -1.34
C ILE A 7 8.58 -4.61 -0.32
N ARG A 8 8.70 -4.95 0.96
CA ARG A 8 8.85 -3.93 2.01
C ARG A 8 10.13 -3.14 1.85
N ALA A 9 11.22 -3.80 1.46
CA ALA A 9 12.50 -3.13 1.28
C ALA A 9 12.48 -2.15 0.12
N ASN A 10 11.66 -2.43 -0.89
CA ASN A 10 11.59 -1.60 -2.09
C ASN A 10 10.40 -0.65 -2.11
N SER A 11 9.69 -0.53 -1.00
CA SER A 11 8.50 0.30 -0.92
C SER A 11 8.63 1.28 0.23
N GLU A 12 8.03 2.43 0.04
CA GLU A 12 7.99 3.45 1.09
C GLU A 12 6.81 3.15 2.02
N ASP A 13 7.08 3.13 3.32
CA ASP A 13 6.02 2.89 4.30
C ASP A 13 5.39 4.23 4.66
N VAL A 14 4.17 4.42 4.23
CA VAL A 14 3.44 5.67 4.48
C VAL A 14 2.40 5.51 5.59
N GLY A 15 2.33 4.33 6.20
CA GLY A 15 1.44 4.09 7.33
C GLY A 15 -0.01 4.37 6.97
N GLU A 16 -0.67 5.15 7.80
CA GLU A 16 -2.09 5.43 7.61
C GLU A 16 -2.38 6.39 6.47
N ARG A 17 -1.35 7.00 5.91
CA ARG A 17 -1.54 7.88 4.75
C ARG A 17 -1.56 7.13 3.43
N PHE A 18 -1.58 5.80 3.50
CA PHE A 18 -1.56 4.99 2.29
C PHE A 18 -2.66 5.37 1.29
N PRO A 19 -3.93 5.52 1.70
CA PRO A 19 -4.96 5.87 0.71
C PRO A 19 -4.69 7.20 0.02
N GLU A 20 -4.26 8.19 0.78
CA GLU A 20 -3.98 9.51 0.22
C GLU A 20 -2.80 9.47 -0.73
N GLU A 21 -1.71 8.82 -0.32
CA GLU A 21 -0.52 8.75 -1.16
C GLU A 21 -0.77 7.91 -2.41
N ALA A 22 -1.53 6.84 -2.29
CA ALA A 22 -1.86 6.00 -3.44
C ALA A 22 -2.66 6.80 -4.47
N ARG A 23 -3.60 7.63 -4.01
CA ARG A 23 -4.37 8.46 -4.91
C ARG A 23 -3.49 9.49 -5.64
N LYS A 24 -2.55 10.08 -4.92
CA LYS A 24 -1.65 11.06 -5.54
C LYS A 24 -0.87 10.44 -6.68
N ILE A 25 -0.39 9.22 -6.49
CA ILE A 25 0.33 8.53 -7.54
C ILE A 25 -0.61 8.22 -8.71
N HIS A 26 -1.79 7.71 -8.39
CA HIS A 26 -2.75 7.33 -9.42
C HIS A 26 -3.14 8.51 -10.31
N TYR A 27 -3.32 9.67 -9.72
CA TYR A 27 -3.72 10.86 -10.47
C TYR A 27 -2.55 11.68 -10.99
N GLY A 28 -1.34 11.15 -10.85
CA GLY A 28 -0.17 11.81 -11.43
C GLY A 28 0.32 13.02 -10.66
N GLU A 29 -0.06 13.14 -9.39
CA GLU A 29 0.36 14.29 -8.57
C GLU A 29 1.75 14.12 -7.99
N THR A 30 2.23 12.89 -7.90
CA THR A 30 3.59 12.60 -7.44
C THR A 30 4.18 11.51 -8.32
N GLU A 31 5.48 11.30 -8.19
CA GLU A 31 6.16 10.26 -8.94
C GLU A 31 5.65 8.88 -8.54
N GLN A 32 5.60 8.00 -9.52
CA GLN A 32 5.21 6.63 -9.26
C GLN A 32 6.29 5.92 -8.46
N ARG A 33 5.87 5.28 -7.38
CA ARG A 33 6.77 4.50 -6.53
C ARG A 33 5.97 3.46 -5.78
N GLY A 34 6.64 2.47 -5.26
CA GLY A 34 5.98 1.46 -4.45
C GLY A 34 5.62 2.02 -3.09
N LEU A 35 4.42 1.74 -2.62
CA LEU A 35 3.96 2.16 -1.31
C LEU A 35 3.49 0.96 -0.51
N ILE A 36 3.70 1.05 0.79
CA ILE A 36 3.18 0.07 1.73
C ILE A 36 2.58 0.86 2.89
N GLY A 37 1.46 0.40 3.41
CA GLY A 37 0.82 1.08 4.51
C GLY A 37 -0.44 0.37 4.93
N ARG A 38 -1.33 1.11 5.57
CA ARG A 38 -2.57 0.56 6.10
C ARG A 38 -3.76 1.34 5.59
N ALA A 39 -4.87 0.63 5.43
CA ALA A 39 -6.12 1.24 5.03
C ALA A 39 -7.26 0.39 5.58
N THR A 40 -8.38 1.04 5.86
CA THR A 40 -9.57 0.30 6.28
C THR A 40 -10.17 -0.40 5.07
N ALA A 41 -11.05 -1.38 5.32
CA ALA A 41 -11.72 -2.08 4.22
C ALA A 41 -12.51 -1.10 3.36
N GLU A 42 -13.11 -0.10 3.97
CA GLU A 42 -13.86 0.90 3.23
C GLU A 42 -12.96 1.73 2.34
N GLU A 43 -11.79 2.13 2.87
CA GLU A 43 -10.83 2.89 2.08
C GLU A 43 -10.30 2.08 0.91
N VAL A 44 -10.04 0.80 1.13
CA VAL A 44 -9.57 -0.07 0.06
C VAL A 44 -10.64 -0.18 -1.04
N ARG A 45 -11.89 -0.34 -0.64
CA ARG A 45 -12.98 -0.42 -1.62
C ARG A 45 -13.06 0.85 -2.44
N ASP A 46 -12.95 2.01 -1.77
CA ASP A 46 -13.00 3.29 -2.49
C ASP A 46 -11.86 3.43 -3.48
N LEU A 47 -10.66 3.01 -3.08
CA LEU A 47 -9.51 3.06 -3.97
C LEU A 47 -9.72 2.18 -5.19
N LEU A 48 -10.24 0.97 -4.99
CA LEU A 48 -10.49 0.06 -6.10
C LEU A 48 -11.56 0.62 -7.03
N GLU A 49 -12.58 1.27 -6.48
CA GLU A 49 -13.62 1.88 -7.30
C GLU A 49 -13.09 3.04 -8.13
N GLU A 50 -12.05 3.70 -7.64
CA GLU A 50 -11.42 4.78 -8.39
C GLU A 50 -10.44 4.27 -9.44
N GLY A 51 -10.18 2.97 -9.44
CA GLY A 51 -9.23 2.38 -10.39
C GLY A 51 -7.81 2.30 -9.85
N VAL A 52 -7.61 2.60 -8.58
CA VAL A 52 -6.29 2.49 -7.97
C VAL A 52 -6.01 1.02 -7.65
N GLU A 53 -4.87 0.54 -8.10
CA GLU A 53 -4.50 -0.85 -7.84
C GLU A 53 -3.88 -1.00 -6.46
N VAL A 54 -4.47 -1.85 -5.66
CA VAL A 54 -3.95 -2.14 -4.32
C VAL A 54 -4.01 -3.64 -4.09
N ALA A 55 -3.13 -4.13 -3.22
CA ALA A 55 -3.08 -5.54 -2.88
C ALA A 55 -2.72 -5.67 -1.41
N ALA A 56 -3.32 -6.65 -0.75
CA ALA A 56 -3.02 -6.91 0.64
C ALA A 56 -1.75 -7.74 0.73
N LEU A 57 -0.88 -7.37 1.67
CA LEU A 57 0.30 -8.17 1.95
C LEU A 57 -0.03 -9.14 3.08
N PRO A 58 0.48 -10.37 2.98
CA PRO A 58 0.23 -11.33 4.06
C PRO A 58 0.95 -10.91 5.33
N VAL A 59 0.33 -11.21 6.46
CA VAL A 59 0.93 -11.00 7.77
C VAL A 59 1.77 -12.22 8.10
N LEU A 60 3.07 -12.02 8.30
CA LEU A 60 3.97 -13.11 8.63
C LEU A 60 3.99 -13.29 10.16
N PRO A 61 4.17 -14.53 10.64
CA PRO A 61 4.21 -14.75 12.10
C PRO A 61 5.25 -13.90 12.80
N ASP A 62 6.38 -13.64 12.15
CA ASP A 62 7.43 -12.82 12.72
C ASP A 62 7.00 -11.38 12.91
N ASP A 63 6.05 -10.92 12.13
CA ASP A 63 5.61 -9.54 12.16
C ASP A 63 4.57 -9.27 13.22
N THR A 64 4.04 -10.31 13.84
CA THR A 64 2.97 -10.16 14.81
C THR A 64 3.46 -10.09 16.24
N ASN A 65 4.73 -10.22 16.46
CA ASN A 65 5.34 -10.10 17.78
C ASN A 65 5.85 -8.67 18.06
#